data_a7eefe0c73ceaaf54b20570df93584cb
#
_entry.id   a7eefe0c73ceaaf54b20570df93584cb
#
_cell.length_a   1.000
_cell.length_b   1.000
_cell.length_c   1.000
_cell.angle_alpha   90.00
_cell.angle_beta   90.00
_cell.angle_gamma   90.00
#
_symmetry.space_group_name_H-M   'P 1'
#
loop_
_entity.id
_entity.type
_entity.pdbx_description
1 polymer ?
#
loop_
_entity_poly.entity_id
_entity_poly.type
_entity_poly.pdbx_seq_one_letter_code
_entity_poly.pdbx_strand_id
1 'polypeptide(L)'
;MNLTCLKSGIWQAELRVPEDVRDIIGKTRFAKSMRTRNKREAVVKAAPILEQWQSEIDLAKTDPQAFVAKQVLHNARCDFGGKPSESGASNGHLAWLYDLPPSKASAYERIEWGSDIPLPAYMNTFVKSHYTKSGTQSEARRYILEATLFIPTLSALTRVNAQRWLTDEENKDPSARRALKTMQKATGYLSEYISWLQYRNLVCQNVINPFRGLHYPKRLAKTKQYKPLTYEEVCLLRAAAVGKGDELMVAYIDIARFTGMRLSEIGALNSDSVELMDGIACFRVKGDAKTAASANRLIPISNALQSLIDLECLDMRNLGTAVGKRFGRIKRQVLPDGEDRSKCFHSIRKFVVTTLEQGGVAEGVAADLVGHEKPNITYNVYSGGSSIDQLRHAVGVLERRQQVI
;
A
#
# COMPACT_ATOMS: atom_id res chain seq x y z
N MET A 1 -14.98 1.48 31.06
CA MET A 1 -16.15 1.46 30.15
C MET A 1 -15.63 1.68 28.74
N ASN A 2 -15.89 0.77 27.81
CA ASN A 2 -15.29 0.77 26.46
C ASN A 2 -16.07 1.68 25.48
N LEU A 3 -16.38 2.91 25.92
CA LEU A 3 -17.12 3.91 25.14
C LEU A 3 -16.37 5.24 25.16
N THR A 4 -16.10 5.79 23.96
CA THR A 4 -15.42 7.07 23.76
C THR A 4 -16.34 8.03 23.01
N CYS A 5 -16.44 9.27 23.48
CA CYS A 5 -17.15 10.34 22.78
C CYS A 5 -16.21 10.98 21.74
N LEU A 6 -16.58 10.93 20.47
CA LEU A 6 -15.82 11.54 19.39
C LEU A 6 -16.00 13.08 19.37
N LYS A 7 -15.11 13.80 18.69
CA LYS A 7 -15.20 15.26 18.51
C LYS A 7 -16.54 15.72 17.88
N SER A 8 -17.21 14.83 17.15
CA SER A 8 -18.56 15.06 16.58
C SER A 8 -19.70 14.93 17.59
N GLY A 9 -19.42 14.59 18.86
CA GLY A 9 -20.40 14.28 19.88
C GLY A 9 -21.03 12.89 19.79
N ILE A 10 -20.65 12.09 18.79
CA ILE A 10 -21.16 10.72 18.61
C ILE A 10 -20.35 9.75 19.46
N TRP A 11 -21.03 8.84 20.14
CA TRP A 11 -20.41 7.78 20.94
C TRP A 11 -19.93 6.63 20.05
N GLN A 12 -18.75 6.10 20.41
CA GLN A 12 -18.11 4.95 19.77
C GLN A 12 -17.76 3.89 20.80
N ALA A 13 -18.14 2.64 20.53
CA ALA A 13 -17.66 1.50 21.30
C ALA A 13 -16.26 1.11 20.81
N GLU A 14 -15.36 0.81 21.72
CA GLU A 14 -14.00 0.35 21.45
C GLU A 14 -13.62 -0.80 22.39
N LEU A 15 -12.94 -1.82 21.86
CA LEU A 15 -12.35 -2.90 22.65
C LEU A 15 -10.94 -3.17 22.13
N ARG A 16 -9.95 -3.08 23.04
CA ARG A 16 -8.55 -3.37 22.68
C ARG A 16 -8.38 -4.87 22.50
N VAL A 17 -7.74 -5.26 21.40
CA VAL A 17 -7.37 -6.65 21.15
C VAL A 17 -6.07 -6.97 21.89
N PRO A 18 -6.03 -8.00 22.75
CA PRO A 18 -4.83 -8.47 23.43
C PRO A 18 -3.71 -8.81 22.46
N GLU A 19 -2.47 -8.64 22.88
CA GLU A 19 -1.30 -8.74 22.01
C GLU A 19 -1.11 -10.14 21.43
N ASP A 20 -1.39 -11.16 22.22
CA ASP A 20 -1.30 -12.58 21.92
C ASP A 20 -2.19 -13.02 20.74
N VAL A 21 -3.34 -12.37 20.53
CA VAL A 21 -4.30 -12.72 19.46
C VAL A 21 -4.39 -11.68 18.33
N ARG A 22 -3.60 -10.61 18.38
CA ARG A 22 -3.63 -9.58 17.32
C ARG A 22 -3.29 -10.14 15.95
N ASP A 23 -2.38 -11.09 15.90
CA ASP A 23 -1.98 -11.72 14.64
C ASP A 23 -3.09 -12.59 14.05
N ILE A 24 -3.92 -13.18 14.89
CA ILE A 24 -5.05 -14.01 14.48
C ILE A 24 -6.22 -13.13 14.05
N ILE A 25 -6.57 -12.15 14.87
CA ILE A 25 -7.70 -11.23 14.61
C ILE A 25 -7.36 -10.19 13.52
N GLY A 26 -6.07 -9.87 13.34
CA GLY A 26 -5.61 -8.90 12.34
C GLY A 26 -5.91 -7.43 12.68
N LYS A 27 -6.26 -7.14 13.95
CA LYS A 27 -6.61 -5.80 14.44
C LYS A 27 -5.97 -5.55 15.79
N THR A 28 -5.65 -4.28 16.10
CA THR A 28 -5.18 -3.86 17.43
C THR A 28 -6.34 -3.48 18.35
N ARG A 29 -7.49 -3.13 17.77
CA ARG A 29 -8.74 -2.78 18.45
C ARG A 29 -9.94 -3.02 17.56
N PHE A 30 -11.06 -3.33 18.16
CA PHE A 30 -12.38 -3.22 17.57
C PHE A 30 -12.93 -1.83 17.83
N ALA A 31 -13.63 -1.23 16.87
CA ALA A 31 -14.27 0.08 17.04
C ALA A 31 -15.52 0.17 16.16
N LYS A 32 -16.64 0.66 16.73
CA LYS A 32 -17.90 0.83 16.02
C LYS A 32 -18.65 2.06 16.54
N SER A 33 -19.10 2.91 15.62
CA SER A 33 -19.94 4.06 16.00
C SER A 33 -21.33 3.60 16.45
N MET A 34 -21.81 4.17 17.54
CA MET A 34 -23.16 3.90 18.06
C MET A 34 -24.25 4.76 17.38
N ARG A 35 -23.83 5.69 16.51
CA ARG A 35 -24.72 6.61 15.76
C ARG A 35 -25.70 7.37 16.64
N THR A 36 -25.30 7.70 17.88
CA THR A 36 -26.08 8.48 18.81
C THR A 36 -25.19 9.42 19.61
N ARG A 37 -25.73 10.56 20.03
CA ARG A 37 -25.10 11.51 20.94
C ARG A 37 -25.54 11.27 22.40
N ASN A 38 -26.56 10.45 22.60
CA ASN A 38 -27.07 10.14 23.95
C ASN A 38 -26.22 8.98 24.52
N LYS A 39 -25.58 9.25 25.68
CA LYS A 39 -24.73 8.29 26.38
C LYS A 39 -25.47 7.03 26.83
N ARG A 40 -26.71 7.20 27.39
CA ARG A 40 -27.51 6.06 27.86
C ARG A 40 -27.88 5.12 26.73
N GLU A 41 -28.32 5.67 25.60
CA GLU A 41 -28.61 4.90 24.38
C GLU A 41 -27.36 4.22 23.83
N ALA A 42 -26.21 4.90 23.84
CA ALA A 42 -24.95 4.34 23.41
C ALA A 42 -24.52 3.13 24.26
N VAL A 43 -24.72 3.18 25.58
CA VAL A 43 -24.41 2.07 26.48
C VAL A 43 -25.25 0.84 26.13
N VAL A 44 -26.56 1.01 25.93
CA VAL A 44 -27.46 -0.09 25.58
C VAL A 44 -27.07 -0.71 24.23
N LYS A 45 -26.78 0.12 23.22
CA LYS A 45 -26.36 -0.34 21.88
C LYS A 45 -24.99 -1.02 21.89
N ALA A 46 -24.08 -0.59 22.77
CA ALA A 46 -22.72 -1.12 22.81
C ALA A 46 -22.63 -2.46 23.53
N ALA A 47 -23.48 -2.76 24.48
CA ALA A 47 -23.41 -3.97 25.29
C ALA A 47 -23.33 -5.26 24.47
N PRO A 48 -24.25 -5.56 23.54
CA PRO A 48 -24.20 -6.80 22.74
C PRO A 48 -22.99 -6.83 21.79
N ILE A 49 -22.51 -5.64 21.33
CA ILE A 49 -21.36 -5.53 20.44
C ILE A 49 -20.06 -5.85 21.20
N LEU A 50 -19.93 -5.36 22.42
CA LEU A 50 -18.76 -5.62 23.26
C LEU A 50 -18.71 -7.09 23.68
N GLU A 51 -19.85 -7.70 24.00
CA GLU A 51 -19.95 -9.13 24.29
C GLU A 51 -19.54 -9.98 23.07
N GLN A 52 -20.02 -9.63 21.89
CA GLN A 52 -19.61 -10.30 20.65
C GLN A 52 -18.09 -10.19 20.45
N TRP A 53 -17.51 -9.01 20.59
CA TRP A 53 -16.06 -8.82 20.42
C TRP A 53 -15.25 -9.57 21.48
N GLN A 54 -15.73 -9.64 22.71
CA GLN A 54 -15.10 -10.46 23.75
C GLN A 54 -15.12 -11.94 23.38
N SER A 55 -16.26 -12.46 22.93
CA SER A 55 -16.39 -13.83 22.46
C SER A 55 -15.48 -14.15 21.27
N GLU A 56 -15.29 -13.18 20.35
CA GLU A 56 -14.35 -13.31 19.24
C GLU A 56 -12.90 -13.37 19.73
N ILE A 57 -12.53 -12.57 20.73
CA ILE A 57 -11.19 -12.62 21.35
C ILE A 57 -10.96 -13.95 22.06
N ASP A 58 -11.95 -14.43 22.81
CA ASP A 58 -11.84 -15.67 23.55
C ASP A 58 -11.74 -16.88 22.62
N LEU A 59 -12.52 -16.90 21.53
CA LEU A 59 -12.42 -17.94 20.49
C LEU A 59 -11.04 -17.90 19.82
N ALA A 60 -10.52 -16.72 19.49
CA ALA A 60 -9.20 -16.59 18.88
C ALA A 60 -8.07 -17.07 19.81
N LYS A 61 -8.26 -17.00 21.14
CA LYS A 61 -7.32 -17.54 22.14
C LYS A 61 -7.40 -19.05 22.27
N THR A 62 -8.61 -19.58 22.35
CA THR A 62 -8.85 -21.01 22.64
C THR A 62 -8.72 -21.87 21.40
N ASP A 63 -9.26 -21.41 20.25
CA ASP A 63 -9.20 -22.11 18.96
C ASP A 63 -9.00 -21.12 17.80
N PRO A 64 -7.76 -20.80 17.47
CA PRO A 64 -7.42 -19.91 16.36
C PRO A 64 -7.97 -20.36 15.00
N GLN A 65 -8.04 -21.69 14.78
CA GLN A 65 -8.52 -22.23 13.50
C GLN A 65 -10.04 -22.07 13.37
N ALA A 66 -10.80 -22.38 14.43
CA ALA A 66 -12.23 -22.15 14.47
C ALA A 66 -12.58 -20.67 14.32
N PHE A 67 -11.79 -19.76 14.91
CA PHE A 67 -11.97 -18.31 14.71
C PHE A 67 -11.82 -17.94 13.22
N VAL A 68 -10.74 -18.39 12.56
CA VAL A 68 -10.51 -18.11 11.13
C VAL A 68 -11.59 -18.75 10.26
N ALA A 69 -12.00 -19.98 10.56
CA ALA A 69 -13.11 -20.67 9.88
C ALA A 69 -14.40 -19.84 9.93
N LYS A 70 -14.77 -19.37 11.13
CA LYS A 70 -15.94 -18.49 11.34
C LYS A 70 -15.85 -17.19 10.54
N GLN A 71 -14.67 -16.57 10.47
CA GLN A 71 -14.47 -15.35 9.68
C GLN A 71 -14.61 -15.61 8.16
N VAL A 72 -14.06 -16.70 7.66
CA VAL A 72 -14.16 -17.09 6.24
C VAL A 72 -15.61 -17.35 5.86
N LEU A 73 -16.36 -18.10 6.69
CA LEU A 73 -17.78 -18.37 6.47
C LEU A 73 -18.62 -17.09 6.53
N HIS A 74 -18.34 -16.20 7.49
CA HIS A 74 -19.04 -14.92 7.60
C HIS A 74 -18.80 -14.06 6.36
N ASN A 75 -17.56 -13.92 5.90
CA ASN A 75 -17.23 -13.14 4.70
C ASN A 75 -17.88 -13.74 3.46
N ALA A 76 -17.79 -15.07 3.28
CA ALA A 76 -18.43 -15.75 2.15
C ALA A 76 -19.95 -15.54 2.14
N ARG A 77 -20.59 -15.61 3.30
CA ARG A 77 -22.03 -15.33 3.43
C ARG A 77 -22.36 -13.89 3.06
N CYS A 78 -21.53 -12.91 3.45
CA CYS A 78 -21.74 -11.52 3.05
C CYS A 78 -21.57 -11.29 1.54
N ASP A 79 -20.64 -12.01 0.91
CA ASP A 79 -20.33 -11.86 -0.51
C ASP A 79 -21.33 -12.58 -1.42
N PHE A 80 -21.86 -13.72 -0.99
CA PHE A 80 -22.72 -14.59 -1.82
C PHE A 80 -24.16 -14.71 -1.31
N GLY A 81 -24.40 -14.55 -0.02
CA GLY A 81 -25.70 -14.84 0.62
C GLY A 81 -26.75 -13.73 0.55
N GLY A 82 -26.45 -12.58 -0.07
CA GLY A 82 -27.37 -11.44 -0.03
C GLY A 82 -27.63 -10.90 1.39
N LYS A 83 -28.45 -9.85 1.52
CA LYS A 83 -28.95 -9.42 2.84
C LYS A 83 -29.84 -10.54 3.40
N PRO A 84 -29.70 -10.91 4.70
CA PRO A 84 -30.63 -11.83 5.34
C PRO A 84 -32.05 -11.32 5.05
N SER A 85 -32.89 -12.15 4.44
CA SER A 85 -34.31 -11.81 4.31
C SER A 85 -34.90 -11.68 5.72
N GLU A 86 -35.66 -10.64 5.97
CA GLU A 86 -36.35 -10.41 7.26
C GLU A 86 -37.42 -11.48 7.58
N SER A 87 -37.61 -12.45 6.70
CA SER A 87 -38.47 -13.60 6.95
C SER A 87 -37.75 -14.61 7.82
N GLY A 88 -38.05 -14.62 9.11
CA GLY A 88 -37.53 -15.51 10.14
C GLY A 88 -37.87 -16.99 9.93
N ALA A 89 -37.29 -17.59 8.92
CA ALA A 89 -37.28 -19.06 8.76
C ALA A 89 -36.00 -19.60 9.39
N SER A 90 -36.14 -20.25 10.49
CA SER A 90 -35.10 -20.90 11.32
C SER A 90 -34.47 -22.14 10.66
N ASN A 91 -34.44 -22.27 9.37
CA ASN A 91 -33.85 -23.40 8.67
C ASN A 91 -32.63 -22.95 7.87
N GLY A 92 -31.48 -23.01 8.54
CA GLY A 92 -30.25 -23.22 7.84
C GLY A 92 -29.24 -22.11 7.93
N HIS A 93 -28.42 -22.19 8.98
CA HIS A 93 -27.15 -21.49 9.06
C HIS A 93 -26.33 -21.55 7.74
N LEU A 94 -26.54 -22.59 6.94
CA LEU A 94 -25.91 -22.87 5.65
C LEU A 94 -26.85 -22.74 4.43
N ALA A 95 -28.06 -22.21 4.58
CA ALA A 95 -29.02 -22.11 3.47
C ALA A 95 -28.46 -21.36 2.25
N TRP A 96 -27.61 -20.37 2.46
CA TRP A 96 -26.93 -19.60 1.42
C TRP A 96 -25.97 -20.45 0.55
N LEU A 97 -25.56 -21.63 1.01
CA LEU A 97 -24.69 -22.54 0.24
C LEU A 97 -25.42 -23.15 -0.96
N TYR A 98 -26.74 -23.25 -0.91
CA TYR A 98 -27.54 -23.79 -2.03
C TYR A 98 -27.49 -22.90 -3.28
N ASP A 99 -27.18 -21.60 -3.12
CA ASP A 99 -27.04 -20.66 -4.22
C ASP A 99 -25.62 -20.71 -4.84
N LEU A 100 -24.72 -21.49 -4.26
CA LEU A 100 -23.35 -21.64 -4.74
C LEU A 100 -23.16 -22.84 -5.66
N PRO A 101 -22.16 -22.80 -6.56
CA PRO A 101 -21.73 -24.00 -7.26
C PRO A 101 -21.38 -25.12 -6.29
N PRO A 102 -21.75 -26.39 -6.57
CA PRO A 102 -21.58 -27.51 -5.63
C PRO A 102 -20.17 -27.67 -5.05
N SER A 103 -19.13 -27.38 -5.84
CA SER A 103 -17.74 -27.46 -5.39
C SER A 103 -17.38 -26.38 -4.34
N LYS A 104 -17.99 -25.20 -4.42
CA LYS A 104 -17.83 -24.14 -3.41
C LYS A 104 -18.63 -24.45 -2.16
N ALA A 105 -19.90 -24.83 -2.32
CA ALA A 105 -20.75 -25.23 -1.21
C ALA A 105 -20.07 -26.30 -0.37
N SER A 106 -19.62 -27.39 -0.99
CA SER A 106 -18.90 -28.48 -0.32
C SER A 106 -17.60 -28.03 0.38
N ALA A 107 -16.88 -27.04 -0.16
CA ALA A 107 -15.69 -26.52 0.52
C ALA A 107 -16.04 -25.75 1.81
N TYR A 108 -17.09 -24.93 1.78
CA TYR A 108 -17.55 -24.20 2.96
C TYR A 108 -18.18 -25.13 4.02
N GLU A 109 -18.89 -26.15 3.58
CA GLU A 109 -19.38 -27.23 4.49
C GLU A 109 -18.22 -27.90 5.21
N ARG A 110 -17.13 -28.27 4.51
CA ARG A 110 -15.94 -28.87 5.14
C ARG A 110 -15.26 -27.92 6.15
N ILE A 111 -15.27 -26.61 5.89
CA ILE A 111 -14.78 -25.62 6.88
C ILE A 111 -15.67 -25.65 8.13
N GLU A 112 -16.99 -25.63 7.96
CA GLU A 112 -17.97 -25.64 9.07
C GLU A 112 -17.81 -26.89 9.95
N TRP A 113 -17.62 -28.06 9.31
CA TRP A 113 -17.42 -29.32 10.00
C TRP A 113 -15.98 -29.56 10.47
N GLY A 114 -15.06 -28.60 10.28
CA GLY A 114 -13.66 -28.72 10.69
C GLY A 114 -12.86 -29.79 9.94
N SER A 115 -13.38 -30.31 8.82
CA SER A 115 -12.73 -31.36 8.01
C SER A 115 -11.74 -30.83 6.96
N ASP A 116 -11.64 -29.51 6.82
CA ASP A 116 -10.66 -28.84 5.95
C ASP A 116 -10.21 -27.52 6.57
N ILE A 117 -9.01 -27.07 6.21
CA ILE A 117 -8.38 -25.86 6.76
C ILE A 117 -8.63 -24.69 5.81
N PRO A 118 -9.17 -23.56 6.30
CA PRO A 118 -9.35 -22.37 5.49
C PRO A 118 -8.03 -21.85 4.91
N LEU A 119 -8.01 -21.37 3.67
CA LEU A 119 -6.81 -20.81 3.03
C LEU A 119 -6.12 -19.76 3.91
N PRO A 120 -6.80 -18.80 4.57
CA PRO A 120 -6.14 -17.76 5.35
C PRO A 120 -5.75 -18.19 6.78
N ALA A 121 -5.90 -19.45 7.17
CA ALA A 121 -5.67 -19.94 8.54
C ALA A 121 -4.29 -19.52 9.11
N TYR A 122 -3.26 -19.53 8.29
CA TYR A 122 -1.88 -19.17 8.68
C TYR A 122 -1.42 -17.84 8.11
N MET A 123 -2.31 -17.07 7.47
CA MET A 123 -1.97 -15.83 6.76
C MET A 123 -1.27 -14.80 7.64
N ASN A 124 -1.78 -14.57 8.85
CA ASN A 124 -1.23 -13.54 9.72
C ASN A 124 0.16 -13.91 10.24
N THR A 125 0.40 -15.18 10.56
CA THR A 125 1.72 -15.70 10.93
C THR A 125 2.70 -15.56 9.76
N PHE A 126 2.27 -15.92 8.54
CA PHE A 126 3.07 -15.76 7.33
C PHE A 126 3.48 -14.31 7.10
N VAL A 127 2.54 -13.38 7.02
CA VAL A 127 2.85 -11.99 6.66
C VAL A 127 3.74 -11.31 7.71
N LYS A 128 3.60 -11.66 8.99
CA LYS A 128 4.43 -11.12 10.07
C LYS A 128 5.86 -11.66 10.02
N SER A 129 6.02 -12.95 9.74
CA SER A 129 7.35 -13.58 9.67
C SER A 129 8.08 -13.30 8.34
N HIS A 130 7.35 -13.00 7.27
CA HIS A 130 7.89 -12.90 5.92
C HIS A 130 8.14 -11.46 5.44
N TYR A 131 7.33 -10.50 5.90
CA TYR A 131 7.44 -9.11 5.48
C TYR A 131 7.68 -8.18 6.67
N THR A 132 8.67 -7.30 6.55
CA THR A 132 8.98 -6.29 7.57
C THR A 132 8.09 -5.04 7.46
N LYS A 133 7.68 -4.64 6.24
CA LYS A 133 6.92 -3.41 6.00
C LYS A 133 5.42 -3.64 6.18
N SER A 134 4.78 -2.86 7.04
CA SER A 134 3.34 -2.95 7.35
C SER A 134 2.44 -2.80 6.11
N GLY A 135 2.83 -1.93 5.15
CA GLY A 135 2.12 -1.77 3.88
C GLY A 135 2.12 -3.06 3.04
N THR A 136 3.28 -3.74 2.95
CA THR A 136 3.42 -5.02 2.25
C THR A 136 2.61 -6.12 2.94
N GLN A 137 2.65 -6.17 4.28
CA GLN A 137 1.83 -7.11 5.06
C GLN A 137 0.32 -6.92 4.78
N SER A 138 -0.14 -5.66 4.79
CA SER A 138 -1.56 -5.34 4.54
C SER A 138 -1.98 -5.70 3.11
N GLU A 139 -1.09 -5.49 2.14
CA GLU A 139 -1.35 -5.83 0.75
C GLU A 139 -1.38 -7.35 0.54
N ALA A 140 -0.45 -8.10 1.10
CA ALA A 140 -0.44 -9.57 1.07
C ALA A 140 -1.70 -10.16 1.71
N ARG A 141 -2.10 -9.67 2.89
CA ARG A 141 -3.36 -10.09 3.54
C ARG A 141 -4.56 -9.89 2.62
N ARG A 142 -4.66 -8.72 2.01
CA ARG A 142 -5.77 -8.40 1.10
C ARG A 142 -5.87 -9.41 -0.05
N TYR A 143 -4.75 -9.74 -0.69
CA TYR A 143 -4.77 -10.68 -1.83
C TYR A 143 -5.00 -12.12 -1.40
N ILE A 144 -4.50 -12.56 -0.25
CA ILE A 144 -4.79 -13.89 0.29
C ILE A 144 -6.28 -14.01 0.62
N LEU A 145 -6.87 -13.01 1.29
CA LEU A 145 -8.30 -12.99 1.59
C LEU A 145 -9.15 -12.96 0.32
N GLU A 146 -8.78 -12.18 -0.69
CA GLU A 146 -9.49 -12.14 -1.96
C GLU A 146 -9.47 -13.51 -2.67
N ALA A 147 -8.35 -14.22 -2.61
CA ALA A 147 -8.23 -15.54 -3.21
C ALA A 147 -9.15 -16.58 -2.55
N THR A 148 -9.61 -16.36 -1.32
CA THR A 148 -10.55 -17.30 -0.65
C THR A 148 -11.88 -17.45 -1.38
N LEU A 149 -12.28 -16.46 -2.18
CA LEU A 149 -13.49 -16.53 -3.03
C LEU A 149 -13.40 -17.65 -4.09
N PHE A 150 -12.19 -18.03 -4.47
CA PHE A 150 -11.91 -19.06 -5.48
C PHE A 150 -11.25 -20.31 -4.88
N ILE A 151 -10.52 -20.14 -3.79
CA ILE A 151 -9.74 -21.16 -3.10
C ILE A 151 -10.05 -21.03 -1.60
N PRO A 152 -11.22 -21.53 -1.14
CA PRO A 152 -11.63 -21.32 0.25
C PRO A 152 -10.80 -22.13 1.26
N THR A 153 -10.22 -23.25 0.84
CA THR A 153 -9.51 -24.20 1.72
C THR A 153 -8.15 -24.60 1.16
N LEU A 154 -7.31 -25.20 2.00
CA LEU A 154 -6.01 -25.73 1.56
C LEU A 154 -6.16 -26.91 0.60
N SER A 155 -7.20 -27.74 0.74
CA SER A 155 -7.48 -28.82 -0.22
C SER A 155 -7.94 -28.31 -1.60
N ALA A 156 -8.50 -27.09 -1.65
CA ALA A 156 -8.89 -26.42 -2.90
C ALA A 156 -7.72 -25.75 -3.65
N LEU A 157 -6.49 -25.87 -3.15
CA LEU A 157 -5.26 -25.34 -3.78
C LEU A 157 -4.94 -26.14 -5.05
N THR A 158 -5.65 -25.86 -6.12
CA THR A 158 -5.46 -26.47 -7.43
C THR A 158 -5.12 -25.43 -8.48
N ARG A 159 -4.38 -25.87 -9.54
CA ARG A 159 -4.09 -25.03 -10.71
C ARG A 159 -5.36 -24.47 -11.34
N VAL A 160 -6.41 -25.28 -11.40
CA VAL A 160 -7.71 -24.88 -11.98
C VAL A 160 -8.30 -23.71 -11.22
N ASN A 161 -8.32 -23.77 -9.88
CA ASN A 161 -8.89 -22.70 -9.06
C ASN A 161 -8.03 -21.42 -9.10
N ALA A 162 -6.70 -21.54 -9.11
CA ALA A 162 -5.82 -20.40 -9.29
C ALA A 162 -6.03 -19.72 -10.68
N GLN A 163 -6.22 -20.51 -11.75
CA GLN A 163 -6.49 -20.00 -13.08
C GLN A 163 -7.88 -19.35 -13.18
N ARG A 164 -8.89 -19.92 -12.51
CA ARG A 164 -10.26 -19.32 -12.43
C ARG A 164 -10.25 -17.90 -11.88
N TRP A 165 -9.44 -17.63 -10.86
CA TRP A 165 -9.30 -16.27 -10.32
C TRP A 165 -8.79 -15.27 -11.37
N LEU A 166 -7.84 -15.67 -12.23
CA LEU A 166 -7.36 -14.84 -13.32
C LEU A 166 -8.40 -14.66 -14.42
N THR A 167 -9.15 -15.72 -14.74
CA THR A 167 -10.24 -15.66 -15.74
C THR A 167 -11.38 -14.79 -15.27
N ASP A 168 -11.72 -14.82 -13.98
CA ASP A 168 -12.73 -13.92 -13.40
C ASP A 168 -12.33 -12.46 -13.58
N GLU A 169 -11.05 -12.12 -13.38
CA GLU A 169 -10.57 -10.78 -13.61
C GLU A 169 -10.71 -10.32 -15.07
N GLU A 170 -10.54 -11.25 -16.04
CA GLU A 170 -10.75 -10.97 -17.47
C GLU A 170 -12.24 -10.70 -17.79
N ASN A 171 -13.15 -11.34 -17.08
CA ASN A 171 -14.60 -11.23 -17.31
C ASN A 171 -15.22 -9.97 -16.70
N LYS A 172 -14.48 -9.23 -15.85
CA LYS A 172 -14.95 -7.95 -15.29
C LYS A 172 -15.11 -6.90 -16.38
N ASP A 173 -15.89 -5.86 -16.08
CA ASP A 173 -15.96 -4.65 -16.91
C ASP A 173 -14.55 -4.12 -17.21
N PRO A 174 -14.28 -3.68 -18.45
CA PRO A 174 -12.95 -3.17 -18.83
C PRO A 174 -12.42 -2.06 -17.91
N SER A 175 -13.31 -1.22 -17.36
CA SER A 175 -12.95 -0.15 -16.42
C SER A 175 -12.55 -0.66 -15.04
N ALA A 176 -13.04 -1.83 -14.65
CA ALA A 176 -12.79 -2.48 -13.35
C ALA A 176 -11.63 -3.48 -13.37
N ARG A 177 -11.13 -3.86 -14.57
CA ARG A 177 -10.03 -4.82 -14.73
C ARG A 177 -8.74 -4.29 -14.15
N ARG A 178 -8.04 -5.14 -13.42
CA ARG A 178 -6.70 -4.81 -12.92
C ARG A 178 -5.63 -4.97 -14.00
N ALA A 179 -4.56 -4.21 -13.86
CA ALA A 179 -3.41 -4.31 -14.75
C ALA A 179 -2.66 -5.63 -14.53
N LEU A 180 -2.03 -6.15 -15.60
CA LEU A 180 -1.22 -7.36 -15.57
C LEU A 180 -0.21 -7.36 -14.40
N LYS A 181 0.56 -6.29 -14.21
CA LYS A 181 1.53 -6.17 -13.11
C LYS A 181 0.87 -6.27 -11.72
N THR A 182 -0.37 -5.79 -11.58
CA THR A 182 -1.12 -5.91 -10.32
C THR A 182 -1.51 -7.36 -10.06
N MET A 183 -1.95 -8.08 -11.10
CA MET A 183 -2.28 -9.52 -10.98
C MET A 183 -1.04 -10.36 -10.73
N GLN A 184 0.07 -10.09 -11.43
CA GLN A 184 1.36 -10.77 -11.18
C GLN A 184 1.84 -10.58 -9.75
N LYS A 185 1.67 -9.36 -9.20
CA LYS A 185 1.99 -9.08 -7.80
C LYS A 185 1.09 -9.86 -6.83
N ALA A 186 -0.22 -9.89 -7.10
CA ALA A 186 -1.18 -10.60 -6.28
C ALA A 186 -0.89 -12.11 -6.24
N THR A 187 -0.66 -12.73 -7.41
CA THR A 187 -0.31 -14.15 -7.50
C THR A 187 1.08 -14.45 -6.94
N GLY A 188 1.99 -13.48 -6.96
CA GLY A 188 3.30 -13.54 -6.29
C GLY A 188 3.15 -13.74 -4.79
N TYR A 189 2.35 -12.92 -4.12
CA TYR A 189 2.07 -13.06 -2.69
C TYR A 189 1.47 -14.43 -2.34
N LEU A 190 0.57 -14.93 -3.17
CA LEU A 190 -0.01 -16.25 -2.97
C LEU A 190 1.01 -17.36 -3.20
N SER A 191 1.85 -17.23 -4.23
CA SER A 191 2.93 -18.19 -4.48
C SER A 191 3.90 -18.27 -3.30
N GLU A 192 4.29 -17.14 -2.72
CA GLU A 192 5.14 -17.06 -1.53
C GLU A 192 4.47 -17.69 -0.32
N TYR A 193 3.18 -17.38 -0.11
CA TYR A 193 2.40 -17.97 0.98
C TYR A 193 2.31 -19.50 0.88
N ILE A 194 2.01 -20.04 -0.30
CA ILE A 194 1.94 -21.49 -0.50
C ILE A 194 3.32 -22.14 -0.31
N SER A 195 4.40 -21.52 -0.82
CA SER A 195 5.75 -22.02 -0.59
C SER A 195 6.14 -22.01 0.89
N TRP A 196 5.70 -21.01 1.64
CA TRP A 196 5.88 -20.94 3.10
C TRP A 196 5.09 -22.03 3.83
N LEU A 197 3.82 -22.30 3.43
CA LEU A 197 3.02 -23.40 3.97
C LEU A 197 3.69 -24.77 3.72
N GLN A 198 4.23 -24.96 2.52
CA GLN A 198 4.97 -26.18 2.16
C GLN A 198 6.23 -26.34 3.02
N TYR A 199 7.04 -25.26 3.15
CA TYR A 199 8.23 -25.27 4.00
C TYR A 199 7.92 -25.63 5.45
N ARG A 200 6.74 -25.25 5.96
CA ARG A 200 6.27 -25.56 7.31
C ARG A 200 5.56 -26.91 7.43
N ASN A 201 5.49 -27.71 6.36
CA ASN A 201 4.76 -28.98 6.31
C ASN A 201 3.23 -28.86 6.63
N LEU A 202 2.66 -27.68 6.40
CA LEU A 202 1.23 -27.42 6.61
C LEU A 202 0.38 -27.81 5.38
N VAL A 203 1.00 -28.01 4.24
CA VAL A 203 0.46 -28.58 3.01
C VAL A 203 1.49 -29.55 2.42
N CYS A 204 1.02 -30.49 1.59
CA CYS A 204 1.88 -31.51 1.00
C CYS A 204 2.99 -30.87 0.14
N GLN A 205 4.25 -31.25 0.40
CA GLN A 205 5.41 -30.72 -0.34
C GLN A 205 5.45 -31.15 -1.81
N ASN A 206 4.86 -32.29 -2.13
CA ASN A 206 4.84 -32.83 -3.50
C ASN A 206 3.80 -32.15 -4.40
N VAL A 207 2.96 -31.27 -3.85
CA VAL A 207 2.02 -30.51 -4.66
C VAL A 207 2.74 -29.36 -5.33
N ILE A 208 2.69 -29.32 -6.66
CA ILE A 208 3.23 -28.18 -7.41
C ILE A 208 2.47 -26.92 -7.01
N ASN A 209 3.21 -25.87 -6.59
CA ASN A 209 2.62 -24.59 -6.23
C ASN A 209 1.71 -24.07 -7.36
N PRO A 210 0.39 -23.96 -7.16
CA PRO A 210 -0.57 -23.66 -8.22
C PRO A 210 -0.45 -22.26 -8.79
N PHE A 211 0.27 -21.36 -8.11
CA PHE A 211 0.51 -19.98 -8.55
C PHE A 211 1.79 -19.79 -9.36
N ARG A 212 2.62 -20.84 -9.54
CA ARG A 212 3.80 -20.78 -10.42
C ARG A 212 3.42 -21.06 -11.87
N GLY A 213 3.94 -20.24 -12.80
CA GLY A 213 3.75 -20.43 -14.25
C GLY A 213 2.27 -20.29 -14.69
N LEU A 214 1.47 -19.42 -14.07
CA LEU A 214 0.10 -19.11 -14.48
C LEU A 214 0.05 -18.46 -15.86
N HIS A 215 -1.00 -18.74 -16.61
CA HIS A 215 -1.29 -18.05 -17.85
C HIS A 215 -2.13 -16.79 -17.55
N TYR A 216 -1.58 -15.62 -17.89
CA TYR A 216 -2.29 -14.36 -17.65
C TYR A 216 -3.11 -13.96 -18.87
N PRO A 217 -4.39 -13.57 -18.66
CA PRO A 217 -5.25 -13.13 -19.73
C PRO A 217 -4.69 -11.92 -20.49
N LYS A 218 -4.79 -11.94 -21.83
CA LYS A 218 -4.32 -10.83 -22.68
C LYS A 218 -5.18 -9.56 -22.53
N ARG A 219 -6.42 -9.69 -22.06
CA ARG A 219 -7.39 -8.59 -21.90
C ARG A 219 -7.31 -7.85 -20.59
N LEU A 220 -6.31 -8.15 -19.75
CA LEU A 220 -6.08 -7.35 -18.53
C LEU A 220 -5.76 -5.91 -18.88
N ALA A 221 -6.08 -4.99 -17.95
CA ALA A 221 -5.82 -3.57 -18.15
C ALA A 221 -4.32 -3.31 -18.35
N LYS A 222 -3.99 -2.38 -19.25
CA LYS A 222 -2.61 -1.92 -19.42
C LYS A 222 -2.15 -1.20 -18.15
N THR A 223 -0.91 -1.43 -17.77
CA THR A 223 -0.29 -0.66 -16.69
C THR A 223 -0.24 0.81 -17.10
N LYS A 224 -0.85 1.69 -16.29
CA LYS A 224 -0.78 3.13 -16.51
C LYS A 224 0.66 3.60 -16.40
N GLN A 225 1.12 4.30 -17.43
CA GLN A 225 2.40 5.00 -17.36
C GLN A 225 2.16 6.42 -16.83
N TYR A 226 2.95 6.82 -15.83
CA TYR A 226 2.95 8.20 -15.38
C TYR A 226 3.65 9.07 -16.41
N LYS A 227 3.06 10.25 -16.69
CA LYS A 227 3.64 11.30 -17.53
C LYS A 227 4.48 12.27 -16.69
N PRO A 228 5.52 12.91 -17.22
CA PRO A 228 6.15 14.03 -16.55
C PRO A 228 5.15 15.21 -16.42
N LEU A 229 5.37 16.08 -15.46
CA LEU A 229 4.79 17.42 -15.45
C LEU A 229 5.63 18.34 -16.32
N THR A 230 5.02 19.40 -16.87
CA THR A 230 5.77 20.51 -17.46
C THR A 230 6.24 21.46 -16.37
N TYR A 231 7.13 22.38 -16.71
CA TYR A 231 7.60 23.42 -15.78
C TYR A 231 6.44 24.31 -15.33
N GLU A 232 5.60 24.75 -16.26
CA GLU A 232 4.42 25.57 -16.01
C GLU A 232 3.44 24.88 -15.05
N GLU A 233 3.22 23.58 -15.24
CA GLU A 233 2.37 22.79 -14.34
C GLU A 233 2.93 22.70 -12.92
N VAL A 234 4.25 22.56 -12.79
CA VAL A 234 4.91 22.58 -11.47
C VAL A 234 4.75 23.94 -10.80
N CYS A 235 4.90 25.03 -11.55
CA CYS A 235 4.71 26.41 -11.06
C CYS A 235 3.25 26.64 -10.62
N LEU A 236 2.26 26.22 -11.42
CA LEU A 236 0.84 26.33 -11.07
C LEU A 236 0.51 25.57 -9.77
N LEU A 237 1.03 24.36 -9.63
CA LEU A 237 0.81 23.53 -8.44
C LEU A 237 1.43 24.18 -7.19
N ARG A 238 2.65 24.73 -7.34
CA ARG A 238 3.32 25.46 -6.27
C ARG A 238 2.57 26.73 -5.87
N ALA A 239 2.19 27.55 -6.85
CA ALA A 239 1.43 28.78 -6.62
C ALA A 239 0.10 28.50 -5.90
N ALA A 240 -0.60 27.43 -6.29
CA ALA A 240 -1.83 27.02 -5.63
C ALA A 240 -1.61 26.54 -4.18
N ALA A 241 -0.46 25.93 -3.88
CA ALA A 241 -0.11 25.59 -2.51
C ALA A 241 0.18 26.84 -1.68
N VAL A 242 0.91 27.81 -2.22
CA VAL A 242 1.14 29.12 -1.59
C VAL A 242 -0.18 29.85 -1.33
N GLY A 243 -1.07 29.92 -2.32
CA GLY A 243 -2.38 30.59 -2.17
C GLY A 243 -3.30 29.93 -1.12
N LYS A 244 -3.00 28.71 -0.71
CA LYS A 244 -3.71 27.99 0.38
C LYS A 244 -3.00 28.08 1.73
N GLY A 245 -1.86 28.76 1.81
CA GLY A 245 -1.03 28.75 3.01
C GLY A 245 -0.48 27.36 3.37
N ASP A 246 -0.36 26.45 2.37
CA ASP A 246 0.13 25.09 2.59
C ASP A 246 1.65 25.04 2.45
N GLU A 247 2.35 25.66 3.42
CA GLU A 247 3.82 25.77 3.44
C GLU A 247 4.52 24.41 3.33
N LEU A 248 3.97 23.38 3.97
CA LEU A 248 4.50 22.03 3.89
C LEU A 248 4.44 21.49 2.45
N MET A 249 3.33 21.70 1.72
CA MET A 249 3.22 21.29 0.33
C MET A 249 4.18 22.07 -0.58
N VAL A 250 4.36 23.36 -0.32
CA VAL A 250 5.35 24.19 -1.03
C VAL A 250 6.74 23.59 -0.85
N ALA A 251 7.14 23.29 0.40
CA ALA A 251 8.43 22.67 0.70
C ALA A 251 8.61 21.31 -0.01
N TYR A 252 7.58 20.46 0.01
CA TYR A 252 7.64 19.18 -0.71
C TYR A 252 7.80 19.35 -2.23
N ILE A 253 7.10 20.32 -2.84
CA ILE A 253 7.22 20.60 -4.28
C ILE A 253 8.61 21.15 -4.58
N ASP A 254 9.10 22.11 -3.78
CA ASP A 254 10.40 22.75 -3.99
C ASP A 254 11.56 21.75 -3.82
N ILE A 255 11.55 20.94 -2.77
CA ILE A 255 12.55 19.87 -2.63
C ILE A 255 12.47 18.90 -3.81
N ALA A 256 11.26 18.44 -4.19
CA ALA A 256 11.11 17.49 -5.29
C ALA A 256 11.64 17.98 -6.62
N ARG A 257 11.38 19.27 -6.98
CA ARG A 257 11.77 19.84 -8.28
C ARG A 257 13.26 20.12 -8.44
N PHE A 258 14.00 20.29 -7.34
CA PHE A 258 15.43 20.50 -7.37
C PHE A 258 16.27 19.26 -7.06
N THR A 259 15.65 18.20 -6.54
CA THR A 259 16.37 16.99 -6.12
C THR A 259 15.91 15.73 -6.85
N GLY A 260 14.69 15.72 -7.37
CA GLY A 260 14.05 14.51 -7.92
C GLY A 260 13.78 13.43 -6.87
N MET A 261 13.85 13.72 -5.58
CA MET A 261 13.62 12.76 -4.50
C MET A 261 12.21 12.15 -4.56
N ARG A 262 12.08 10.92 -4.05
CA ARG A 262 10.76 10.28 -3.87
C ARG A 262 10.01 10.93 -2.72
N LEU A 263 8.68 10.91 -2.80
CA LEU A 263 7.81 11.47 -1.75
C LEU A 263 8.16 10.96 -0.33
N SER A 264 8.47 9.67 -0.20
CA SER A 264 8.87 9.07 1.07
C SER A 264 10.27 9.49 1.53
N GLU A 265 11.18 9.75 0.60
CA GLU A 265 12.53 10.24 0.88
C GLU A 265 12.48 11.68 1.41
N ILE A 266 11.67 12.54 0.76
CA ILE A 266 11.41 13.90 1.25
C ILE A 266 10.78 13.86 2.64
N GLY A 267 9.78 13.00 2.84
CA GLY A 267 9.12 12.87 4.14
C GLY A 267 10.03 12.44 5.29
N ALA A 268 11.14 11.78 4.98
CA ALA A 268 12.12 11.34 5.99
C ALA A 268 13.20 12.40 6.30
N LEU A 269 13.21 13.54 5.59
CA LEU A 269 14.19 14.60 5.84
C LEU A 269 13.91 15.28 7.18
N ASN A 270 14.99 15.50 7.90
CA ASN A 270 15.07 16.29 9.12
C ASN A 270 16.43 17.04 9.17
N SER A 271 16.68 17.80 10.22
CA SER A 271 17.95 18.55 10.40
C SER A 271 19.19 17.66 10.27
N ASP A 272 19.16 16.40 10.81
CA ASP A 272 20.27 15.46 10.70
C ASP A 272 20.48 14.91 9.27
N SER A 273 19.64 15.29 8.33
CA SER A 273 19.76 14.89 6.92
C SER A 273 20.61 15.87 6.11
N VAL A 274 21.07 16.96 6.70
CA VAL A 274 21.93 17.96 6.04
C VAL A 274 23.37 17.73 6.46
N GLU A 275 24.26 17.59 5.50
CA GLU A 275 25.70 17.37 5.69
C GLU A 275 26.52 18.30 4.78
N LEU A 276 27.70 18.68 5.23
CA LEU A 276 28.68 19.34 4.38
C LEU A 276 29.64 18.30 3.77
N MET A 277 29.75 18.31 2.44
CA MET A 277 30.70 17.48 1.71
C MET A 277 31.52 18.40 0.78
N ASP A 278 32.81 18.43 0.99
CA ASP A 278 33.74 19.32 0.25
C ASP A 278 33.27 20.80 0.24
N GLY A 279 32.70 21.27 1.35
CA GLY A 279 32.14 22.61 1.50
C GLY A 279 30.78 22.83 0.86
N ILE A 280 30.18 21.82 0.25
CA ILE A 280 28.86 21.86 -0.37
C ILE A 280 27.82 21.22 0.57
N ALA A 281 26.76 21.97 0.90
CA ALA A 281 25.65 21.44 1.67
C ALA A 281 24.88 20.41 0.84
N CYS A 282 24.61 19.24 1.41
CA CYS A 282 23.95 18.11 0.76
C CYS A 282 22.86 17.51 1.65
N PHE A 283 21.79 17.05 1.04
CA PHE A 283 20.89 16.12 1.69
C PHE A 283 21.48 14.70 1.63
N ARG A 284 21.62 14.05 2.78
CA ARG A 284 21.83 12.61 2.86
C ARG A 284 20.51 11.89 2.91
N VAL A 285 20.21 11.10 1.88
CA VAL A 285 19.00 10.28 1.84
C VAL A 285 19.20 9.06 2.74
N LYS A 286 18.75 9.15 4.00
CA LYS A 286 18.81 8.07 5.00
C LYS A 286 17.62 7.12 4.83
N GLY A 287 17.79 5.87 5.27
CA GLY A 287 16.70 4.96 5.57
C GLY A 287 16.34 3.97 4.48
N ASP A 288 15.13 3.48 4.59
CA ASP A 288 14.44 2.40 3.84
C ASP A 288 14.39 2.64 2.34
N ALA A 289 15.56 2.81 1.72
CA ALA A 289 15.68 3.00 0.29
C ALA A 289 15.10 1.78 -0.43
N LYS A 290 14.25 2.02 -1.40
CA LYS A 290 13.60 0.96 -2.17
C LYS A 290 14.60 0.11 -2.96
N THR A 291 15.77 0.67 -3.25
CA THR A 291 16.88 0.02 -3.96
C THR A 291 18.21 0.39 -3.30
N ALA A 292 19.23 -0.44 -3.43
CA ALA A 292 20.58 -0.16 -2.94
C ALA A 292 21.13 1.16 -3.52
N ALA A 293 20.89 1.44 -4.80
CA ALA A 293 21.29 2.66 -5.48
C ALA A 293 20.65 3.95 -4.90
N SER A 294 19.53 3.84 -4.19
CA SER A 294 18.88 4.99 -3.56
C SER A 294 19.29 5.19 -2.10
N ALA A 295 19.97 4.21 -1.50
CA ALA A 295 20.40 4.26 -0.10
C ALA A 295 21.64 5.15 0.06
N ASN A 296 21.63 5.97 1.12
CA ASN A 296 22.78 6.79 1.55
C ASN A 296 23.38 7.74 0.49
N ARG A 297 22.63 8.02 -0.62
CA ARG A 297 23.13 8.97 -1.62
C ARG A 297 23.12 10.40 -1.10
N LEU A 298 24.07 11.19 -1.59
CA LEU A 298 24.16 12.61 -1.36
C LEU A 298 23.52 13.38 -2.53
N ILE A 299 22.78 14.43 -2.20
CA ILE A 299 22.16 15.32 -3.17
C ILE A 299 22.56 16.74 -2.79
N PRO A 300 23.39 17.46 -3.60
CA PRO A 300 23.70 18.85 -3.33
C PRO A 300 22.44 19.70 -3.24
N ILE A 301 22.41 20.58 -2.27
CA ILE A 301 21.25 21.41 -2.00
C ILE A 301 21.28 22.61 -2.95
N SER A 302 20.18 22.83 -3.66
CA SER A 302 20.00 24.01 -4.52
C SER A 302 19.99 25.29 -3.69
N ASN A 303 20.57 26.36 -4.21
CA ASN A 303 20.48 27.67 -3.59
C ASN A 303 19.03 28.13 -3.37
N ALA A 304 18.11 27.68 -4.22
CA ALA A 304 16.69 27.97 -4.10
C ALA A 304 16.03 27.30 -2.86
N LEU A 305 16.72 26.37 -2.23
CA LEU A 305 16.24 25.67 -1.03
C LEU A 305 16.93 26.16 0.25
N GLN A 306 17.84 27.14 0.16
CA GLN A 306 18.64 27.61 1.29
C GLN A 306 17.76 28.07 2.45
N SER A 307 16.69 28.82 2.18
CA SER A 307 15.75 29.30 3.20
C SER A 307 15.05 28.19 3.98
N LEU A 308 14.90 26.99 3.40
CA LEU A 308 14.30 25.84 4.09
C LEU A 308 15.27 25.20 5.09
N ILE A 309 16.59 25.40 4.88
CA ILE A 309 17.65 24.80 5.69
C ILE A 309 18.05 25.73 6.82
N ASP A 310 18.10 27.06 6.56
CA ASP A 310 18.47 28.10 7.52
C ASP A 310 17.49 28.19 8.71
N LEU A 311 16.32 27.57 8.60
CA LEU A 311 15.30 27.56 9.65
C LEU A 311 15.56 26.58 10.80
N GLU A 312 16.74 25.92 10.88
CA GLU A 312 17.13 24.92 11.91
C GLU A 312 16.05 23.86 12.26
N CYS A 313 14.92 23.88 11.56
CA CYS A 313 13.71 23.11 11.84
C CYS A 313 13.25 22.27 10.65
N LEU A 314 14.19 21.75 9.83
CA LEU A 314 13.80 20.84 8.75
C LEU A 314 13.19 19.57 9.35
N ASP A 315 11.86 19.51 9.37
CA ASP A 315 11.10 18.32 9.75
C ASP A 315 9.94 18.13 8.78
N MET A 316 10.09 17.21 7.85
CA MET A 316 9.09 16.90 6.84
C MET A 316 7.98 15.95 7.36
N ARG A 317 8.01 15.60 8.66
CA ARG A 317 6.97 14.91 9.44
C ARG A 317 6.50 13.56 8.91
N ASN A 318 7.24 12.96 7.98
CA ASN A 318 6.94 11.65 7.39
C ASN A 318 5.47 11.46 6.90
N LEU A 319 4.86 12.51 6.36
CA LEU A 319 3.44 12.55 5.96
C LEU A 319 3.20 12.12 4.49
N GLY A 320 4.10 11.35 3.87
CA GLY A 320 4.10 11.04 2.43
C GLY A 320 2.74 10.68 1.84
N THR A 321 1.97 9.78 2.50
CA THR A 321 0.63 9.41 2.00
C THR A 321 -0.38 10.56 2.07
N ALA A 322 -0.35 11.36 3.14
CA ALA A 322 -1.23 12.52 3.30
C ALA A 322 -0.88 13.62 2.29
N VAL A 323 0.41 13.88 2.10
CA VAL A 323 0.92 14.83 1.09
C VAL A 323 0.52 14.41 -0.32
N GLY A 324 0.66 13.13 -0.68
CA GLY A 324 0.22 12.62 -1.98
C GLY A 324 -1.28 12.83 -2.25
N LYS A 325 -2.13 12.64 -1.25
CA LYS A 325 -3.58 12.93 -1.35
C LYS A 325 -3.86 14.43 -1.47
N ARG A 326 -3.14 15.27 -0.73
CA ARG A 326 -3.28 16.74 -0.81
C ARG A 326 -2.83 17.26 -2.18
N PHE A 327 -1.69 16.79 -2.68
CA PHE A 327 -1.22 17.09 -4.03
C PHE A 327 -2.25 16.73 -5.09
N GLY A 328 -2.85 15.52 -5.01
CA GLY A 328 -3.90 15.09 -5.94
C GLY A 328 -5.14 16.01 -5.93
N ARG A 329 -5.48 16.59 -4.76
CA ARG A 329 -6.59 17.58 -4.65
C ARG A 329 -6.23 18.92 -5.31
N ILE A 330 -5.03 19.43 -5.06
CA ILE A 330 -4.55 20.67 -5.68
C ILE A 330 -4.47 20.51 -7.21
N LYS A 331 -3.90 19.38 -7.67
CA LYS A 331 -3.80 19.07 -9.10
C LYS A 331 -5.16 19.15 -9.82
N ARG A 332 -6.21 18.54 -9.26
CA ARG A 332 -7.56 18.59 -9.84
C ARG A 332 -8.16 19.98 -9.93
N GLN A 333 -7.72 20.90 -9.09
CA GLN A 333 -8.25 22.26 -9.06
C GLN A 333 -7.55 23.20 -10.04
N VAL A 334 -6.26 22.97 -10.31
CA VAL A 334 -5.45 23.97 -11.03
C VAL A 334 -4.95 23.50 -12.39
N LEU A 335 -4.89 22.22 -12.66
CA LEU A 335 -4.49 21.74 -13.99
C LEU A 335 -5.70 21.49 -14.87
N PRO A 336 -5.66 21.87 -16.18
CA PRO A 336 -6.76 21.67 -17.13
C PRO A 336 -7.18 20.20 -17.25
N ASP A 337 -6.21 19.29 -17.17
CA ASP A 337 -6.38 17.83 -17.17
C ASP A 337 -6.24 17.23 -15.75
N GLY A 338 -6.64 17.97 -14.72
CA GLY A 338 -6.46 17.60 -13.31
C GLY A 338 -7.03 16.25 -12.92
N GLU A 339 -8.00 15.73 -13.65
CA GLU A 339 -8.54 14.37 -13.50
C GLU A 339 -7.64 13.29 -14.13
N ASP A 340 -6.67 13.66 -14.99
CA ASP A 340 -5.73 12.69 -15.55
C ASP A 340 -4.93 12.01 -14.44
N ARG A 341 -5.19 10.71 -14.26
CA ARG A 341 -4.50 9.88 -13.27
C ARG A 341 -3.08 9.48 -13.69
N SER A 342 -2.64 9.87 -14.90
CA SER A 342 -1.26 9.64 -15.34
C SER A 342 -0.26 10.62 -14.74
N LYS A 343 -0.73 11.73 -14.13
CA LYS A 343 0.09 12.71 -13.42
C LYS A 343 -0.15 12.63 -11.91
N CYS A 344 0.89 12.56 -11.13
CA CYS A 344 0.88 12.51 -9.68
C CYS A 344 2.15 13.18 -9.10
N PHE A 345 2.35 13.18 -7.79
CA PHE A 345 3.56 13.77 -7.20
C PHE A 345 4.85 13.19 -7.79
N HIS A 346 4.90 11.89 -8.08
CA HIS A 346 6.06 11.25 -8.72
C HIS A 346 6.34 11.80 -10.14
N SER A 347 5.38 12.48 -10.77
CA SER A 347 5.59 13.15 -12.06
C SER A 347 6.54 14.35 -11.99
N ILE A 348 6.73 14.95 -10.80
CA ILE A 348 7.78 15.97 -10.57
C ILE A 348 9.16 15.32 -10.76
N ARG A 349 9.39 14.12 -10.24
CA ARG A 349 10.66 13.42 -10.45
C ARG A 349 10.89 13.08 -11.93
N LYS A 350 9.85 12.75 -12.69
CA LYS A 350 9.97 12.58 -14.15
C LYS A 350 10.32 13.89 -14.85
N PHE A 351 9.70 14.99 -14.43
CA PHE A 351 10.08 16.33 -14.90
C PHE A 351 11.56 16.61 -14.64
N VAL A 352 12.07 16.34 -13.43
CA VAL A 352 13.49 16.51 -13.09
C VAL A 352 14.40 15.71 -14.01
N VAL A 353 14.12 14.41 -14.20
CA VAL A 353 14.92 13.54 -15.08
C VAL A 353 14.92 14.07 -16.52
N THR A 354 13.76 14.45 -17.05
CA THR A 354 13.64 15.05 -18.39
C THR A 354 14.43 16.37 -18.51
N THR A 355 14.39 17.22 -17.47
CA THR A 355 15.12 18.48 -17.44
C THR A 355 16.64 18.26 -17.44
N LEU A 356 17.13 17.27 -16.69
CA LEU A 356 18.54 16.89 -16.67
C LEU A 356 19.00 16.36 -18.04
N GLU A 357 18.23 15.45 -18.63
CA GLU A 357 18.49 14.90 -19.96
C GLU A 357 18.58 16.00 -21.02
N GLN A 358 17.57 16.87 -21.10
CA GLN A 358 17.54 18.01 -22.01
C GLN A 358 18.62 19.05 -21.71
N GLY A 359 19.13 19.09 -20.47
CA GLY A 359 20.24 19.90 -20.03
C GLY A 359 21.62 19.33 -20.35
N GLY A 360 21.68 18.14 -21.00
CA GLY A 360 22.93 17.48 -21.36
C GLY A 360 23.65 16.81 -20.20
N VAL A 361 22.96 16.56 -19.08
CA VAL A 361 23.54 15.82 -17.94
C VAL A 361 23.66 14.33 -18.29
N ALA A 362 24.85 13.77 -18.09
CA ALA A 362 25.10 12.36 -18.38
C ALA A 362 24.14 11.45 -17.59
N GLU A 363 23.62 10.39 -18.22
CA GLU A 363 22.63 9.45 -17.64
C GLU A 363 23.09 8.90 -16.29
N GLY A 364 24.38 8.54 -16.14
CA GLY A 364 24.94 8.03 -14.89
C GLY A 364 24.86 9.04 -13.74
N VAL A 365 25.11 10.33 -14.03
CA VAL A 365 25.04 11.42 -13.03
C VAL A 365 23.57 11.68 -12.66
N ALA A 366 22.68 11.73 -13.64
CA ALA A 366 21.25 11.86 -13.39
C ALA A 366 20.71 10.68 -12.57
N ALA A 367 21.15 9.44 -12.86
CA ALA A 367 20.79 8.24 -12.11
C ALA A 367 21.26 8.31 -10.64
N ASP A 368 22.51 8.72 -10.41
CA ASP A 368 23.05 8.88 -9.05
C ASP A 368 22.29 9.97 -8.27
N LEU A 369 22.02 11.12 -8.90
CA LEU A 369 21.28 12.21 -8.27
C LEU A 369 19.88 11.74 -7.79
N VAL A 370 19.11 11.13 -8.71
CA VAL A 370 17.74 10.72 -8.38
C VAL A 370 17.67 9.36 -7.67
N GLY A 371 18.72 8.55 -7.64
CA GLY A 371 18.76 7.20 -7.07
C GLY A 371 18.02 6.19 -7.94
N HIS A 372 18.42 6.09 -9.21
CA HIS A 372 18.08 5.00 -10.13
C HIS A 372 19.26 4.02 -10.23
N GLU A 373 18.96 2.77 -10.46
CA GLU A 373 19.98 1.79 -10.86
C GLU A 373 20.52 2.15 -12.24
N LYS A 374 21.84 2.05 -12.41
CA LYS A 374 22.47 2.27 -13.70
C LYS A 374 22.25 1.05 -14.59
N PRO A 375 21.92 1.24 -15.87
CA PRO A 375 21.64 0.11 -16.76
C PRO A 375 22.89 -0.74 -17.03
N ASN A 376 24.09 -0.16 -16.93
CA ASN A 376 25.35 -0.85 -17.15
C ASN A 376 25.86 -1.45 -15.84
N ILE A 377 26.07 -2.78 -15.83
CA ILE A 377 26.59 -3.54 -14.69
C ILE A 377 27.94 -2.98 -14.19
N THR A 378 28.82 -2.56 -15.10
CA THR A 378 30.13 -2.02 -14.74
C THR A 378 29.99 -0.77 -13.87
N TYR A 379 29.13 0.15 -14.26
CA TYR A 379 28.90 1.38 -13.50
C TYR A 379 28.02 1.18 -12.27
N ASN A 380 27.18 0.16 -12.28
CA ASN A 380 26.30 -0.12 -11.14
C ASN A 380 27.01 -0.85 -10.00
N VAL A 381 28.00 -1.71 -10.32
CA VAL A 381 28.66 -2.59 -9.33
C VAL A 381 30.08 -2.08 -8.99
N TYR A 382 30.84 -1.58 -9.97
CA TYR A 382 32.26 -1.27 -9.81
C TYR A 382 32.56 0.22 -9.73
N SER A 383 31.61 1.12 -9.98
CA SER A 383 31.81 2.56 -9.88
C SER A 383 31.52 3.06 -8.44
N GLY A 384 32.38 3.94 -7.94
CA GLY A 384 32.15 4.67 -6.69
C GLY A 384 31.03 5.75 -6.76
N GLY A 385 30.34 5.87 -7.92
CA GLY A 385 29.33 6.90 -8.14
C GLY A 385 29.89 8.19 -8.73
N SER A 386 29.02 9.17 -8.94
CA SER A 386 29.38 10.50 -9.42
C SER A 386 30.04 11.33 -8.31
N SER A 387 31.03 12.17 -8.67
CA SER A 387 31.62 13.11 -7.72
C SER A 387 30.60 14.17 -7.26
N ILE A 388 30.87 14.79 -6.11
CA ILE A 388 30.00 15.85 -5.59
C ILE A 388 29.91 17.04 -6.55
N ASP A 389 30.98 17.36 -7.26
CA ASP A 389 31.00 18.43 -8.28
C ASP A 389 30.11 18.11 -9.46
N GLN A 390 30.11 16.84 -9.95
CA GLN A 390 29.22 16.40 -11.01
C GLN A 390 27.75 16.50 -10.58
N LEU A 391 27.44 16.11 -9.36
CA LEU A 391 26.09 16.23 -8.80
C LEU A 391 25.69 17.70 -8.60
N ARG A 392 26.62 18.56 -8.13
CA ARG A 392 26.38 20.00 -8.00
C ARG A 392 26.14 20.66 -9.36
N HIS A 393 26.91 20.28 -10.38
CA HIS A 393 26.67 20.72 -11.75
C HIS A 393 25.27 20.35 -12.24
N ALA A 394 24.83 19.11 -12.00
CA ALA A 394 23.50 18.66 -12.36
C ALA A 394 22.38 19.46 -11.66
N VAL A 395 22.54 19.75 -10.35
CA VAL A 395 21.62 20.65 -9.63
C VAL A 395 21.64 22.07 -10.24
N GLY A 396 22.81 22.60 -10.62
CA GLY A 396 22.92 23.87 -11.31
C GLY A 396 22.19 23.91 -12.66
N VAL A 397 22.12 22.79 -13.38
CA VAL A 397 21.27 22.69 -14.59
C VAL A 397 19.79 22.84 -14.24
N LEU A 398 19.32 22.20 -13.15
CA LEU A 398 17.95 22.36 -12.68
C LEU A 398 17.65 23.81 -12.26
N GLU A 399 18.59 24.48 -11.58
CA GLU A 399 18.46 25.87 -11.16
C GLU A 399 18.27 26.78 -12.38
N ARG A 400 19.18 26.71 -13.34
CA ARG A 400 19.13 27.57 -14.55
C ARG A 400 17.87 27.36 -15.38
N ARG A 401 17.47 26.11 -15.61
CA ARG A 401 16.30 25.78 -16.43
C ARG A 401 14.96 26.07 -15.74
N GLN A 402 14.95 26.27 -14.44
CA GLN A 402 13.76 26.62 -13.68
C GLN A 402 13.72 28.12 -13.25
N GLN A 403 14.71 28.92 -13.65
CA GLN A 403 14.74 30.37 -13.44
C GLN A 403 14.33 31.17 -14.67
N VAL A 404 14.11 30.52 -15.82
CA VAL A 404 13.92 31.15 -17.15
C VAL A 404 12.47 31.61 -17.40
N ILE A 405 11.69 31.89 -16.36
CA ILE A 405 10.39 32.59 -16.52
C ILE A 405 10.21 33.58 -15.37
#